data_62824a5409995df723be12301066b4d7
#
_entry.id   62824a5409995df723be12301066b4d7
#
_cell.length_a   1.000
_cell.length_b   1.000
_cell.length_c   1.000
_cell.angle_alpha   90.00
_cell.angle_beta   90.00
_cell.angle_gamma   90.00
#
_symmetry.space_group_name_H-M   'P 1'
#
loop_
_entity.id
_entity.type
_entity.pdbx_description
1 polymer ?
#
loop_
_entity_poly.entity_id
_entity_poly.type
_entity_poly.pdbx_seq_one_letter_code
_entity_poly.pdbx_strand_id
1 'polypeptide(L)'
;MYIQKILLIYRRVAVQSDEIASVTLHRRSPLLLHVYVLPFLFLYPLLAYTYYVKYDEWVKSEEWTFVYTAGLLTAHALTYLATHWSVQAKALFTSTSVDAVDMADYVCVLPHPHKGEGEMLRLSRVRREKERDEYSFVYQADKYVLAFPDSQAPPTSITSSSDIRERTFRRVMYPPDAHMPIGDVQECKGLKADKLARAKRIYGGNALDIPVPRFMDL
;
A
#
# COMPACT_ATOMS: atom_id res chain seq x y z
N MET A 1 -15.61 16.84 3.81
CA MET A 1 -16.72 15.88 3.94
C MET A 1 -17.04 15.09 2.68
N TYR A 2 -16.79 15.61 1.45
CA TYR A 2 -17.01 14.87 0.18
C TYR A 2 -15.94 13.82 -0.13
N ILE A 3 -14.69 14.03 0.23
CA ILE A 3 -13.57 13.10 -0.02
C ILE A 3 -13.73 11.79 0.77
N GLN A 4 -14.34 11.83 1.96
CA GLN A 4 -14.62 10.62 2.75
C GLN A 4 -15.68 9.69 2.13
N LYS A 5 -16.60 10.21 1.30
CA LYS A 5 -17.62 9.39 0.63
C LYS A 5 -17.10 8.64 -0.59
N ILE A 6 -16.08 9.17 -1.28
CA ILE A 6 -15.44 8.47 -2.42
C ILE A 6 -14.62 7.26 -1.91
N LEU A 7 -14.13 7.33 -0.68
CA LEU A 7 -13.38 6.25 -0.02
C LEU A 7 -14.24 5.02 0.37
N LEU A 8 -15.57 5.14 0.33
CA LEU A 8 -16.49 4.04 0.67
C LEU A 8 -16.59 2.97 -0.44
N ILE A 9 -16.02 3.21 -1.62
CA ILE A 9 -16.04 2.27 -2.76
C ILE A 9 -14.94 1.21 -2.61
N TYR A 10 -13.90 1.47 -1.81
CA TYR A 10 -12.80 0.54 -1.61
C TYR A 10 -13.13 -0.45 -0.49
N ARG A 11 -13.14 -1.74 -0.83
CA ARG A 11 -13.34 -2.80 0.15
C ARG A 11 -12.15 -2.82 1.10
N ARG A 12 -12.40 -2.48 2.35
CA ARG A 12 -11.38 -2.47 3.41
C ARG A 12 -11.11 -3.90 3.85
N VAL A 13 -9.85 -4.23 4.03
CA VAL A 13 -9.45 -5.47 4.71
C VAL A 13 -9.40 -5.18 6.20
N ALA A 14 -9.95 -6.09 6.99
CA ALA A 14 -9.90 -5.97 8.45
C ALA A 14 -8.45 -6.02 8.94
N VAL A 15 -8.12 -5.15 9.89
CA VAL A 15 -6.80 -5.10 10.54
C VAL A 15 -7.02 -5.05 12.04
N GLN A 16 -6.34 -5.93 12.75
CA GLN A 16 -6.31 -5.90 14.20
C GLN A 16 -5.08 -5.12 14.67
N SER A 17 -5.24 -3.81 14.78
CA SER A 17 -4.21 -2.89 15.26
C SER A 17 -4.84 -1.59 15.76
N ASP A 18 -4.29 -1.05 16.85
CA ASP A 18 -4.70 0.24 17.41
C ASP A 18 -4.08 1.43 16.65
N GLU A 19 -3.14 1.17 15.75
CA GLU A 19 -2.39 2.19 15.01
C GLU A 19 -2.98 2.43 13.62
N ILE A 20 -3.56 1.39 13.00
CA ILE A 20 -4.04 1.41 11.64
C ILE A 20 -5.56 1.53 11.61
N ALA A 21 -6.04 2.60 10.98
CA ALA A 21 -7.48 2.83 10.80
C ALA A 21 -8.09 2.02 9.65
N SER A 22 -7.33 1.87 8.56
CA SER A 22 -7.81 1.08 7.41
C SER A 22 -6.67 0.62 6.51
N VAL A 23 -6.90 -0.52 5.88
CA VAL A 23 -6.00 -1.12 4.88
C VAL A 23 -6.80 -1.42 3.63
N THR A 24 -6.25 -1.03 2.48
CA THR A 24 -6.82 -1.34 1.16
C THR A 24 -5.78 -1.99 0.26
N LEU A 25 -6.23 -2.94 -0.55
CA LEU A 25 -5.37 -3.69 -1.46
C LEU A 25 -5.36 -3.06 -2.84
N HIS A 26 -4.17 -2.94 -3.42
CA HIS A 26 -3.97 -2.28 -4.70
C HIS A 26 -3.07 -3.11 -5.61
N ARG A 27 -3.41 -3.12 -6.90
CA ARG A 27 -2.58 -3.63 -7.97
C ARG A 27 -1.97 -2.47 -8.73
N ARG A 28 -0.70 -2.57 -9.06
CA ARG A 28 0.00 -1.53 -9.83
C ARG A 28 -0.60 -1.42 -11.24
N SER A 29 -0.97 -0.20 -11.62
CA SER A 29 -1.37 0.11 -12.98
C SER A 29 -0.14 0.39 -13.86
N PRO A 30 -0.16 0.08 -15.16
CA PRO A 30 0.86 0.52 -16.10
C PRO A 30 0.98 2.05 -16.10
N LEU A 31 2.19 2.58 -16.31
CA LEU A 31 2.48 4.01 -16.26
C LEU A 31 1.55 4.85 -17.17
N LEU A 32 1.23 4.33 -18.36
CA LEU A 32 0.36 5.00 -19.33
C LEU A 32 -1.09 5.16 -18.84
N LEU A 33 -1.53 4.34 -17.89
CA LEU A 33 -2.88 4.41 -17.32
C LEU A 33 -2.93 5.26 -16.03
N HIS A 34 -1.81 5.83 -15.61
CA HIS A 34 -1.82 6.73 -14.46
C HIS A 34 -2.61 7.99 -14.76
N VAL A 35 -3.39 8.47 -13.78
CA VAL A 35 -4.26 9.64 -13.93
C VAL A 35 -3.46 10.91 -14.26
N TYR A 36 -2.21 11.00 -13.84
CA TYR A 36 -1.32 12.12 -14.19
C TYR A 36 -0.60 11.93 -15.53
N VAL A 37 -0.81 10.83 -16.26
CA VAL A 37 -0.23 10.59 -17.61
C VAL A 37 -1.31 10.55 -18.67
N LEU A 38 -2.30 9.66 -18.49
CA LEU A 38 -3.29 9.34 -19.52
C LEU A 38 -4.03 10.58 -20.08
N PRO A 39 -4.63 11.48 -19.27
CA PRO A 39 -5.32 12.65 -19.80
C PRO A 39 -4.39 13.57 -20.56
N PHE A 40 -3.17 13.77 -20.08
CA PHE A 40 -2.20 14.68 -20.67
C PHE A 40 -1.60 14.15 -21.97
N LEU A 41 -1.59 12.83 -22.17
CA LEU A 41 -1.22 12.21 -23.43
C LEU A 41 -2.15 12.63 -24.58
N PHE A 42 -3.40 12.97 -24.28
CA PHE A 42 -4.36 13.49 -25.26
C PHE A 42 -4.43 15.02 -25.27
N LEU A 43 -4.31 15.65 -24.12
CA LEU A 43 -4.45 17.10 -24.01
C LEU A 43 -3.29 17.88 -24.66
N TYR A 44 -2.05 17.38 -24.58
CA TYR A 44 -0.93 18.04 -25.26
C TYR A 44 -1.04 18.00 -26.79
N PRO A 45 -1.31 16.83 -27.44
CA PRO A 45 -1.56 16.82 -28.89
C PRO A 45 -2.79 17.65 -29.29
N LEU A 46 -3.84 17.68 -28.46
CA LEU A 46 -5.01 18.52 -28.71
C LEU A 46 -4.63 20.01 -28.69
N LEU A 47 -3.86 20.46 -27.70
CA LEU A 47 -3.35 21.81 -27.63
C LEU A 47 -2.49 22.17 -28.86
N ALA A 48 -1.59 21.26 -29.26
CA ALA A 48 -0.80 21.43 -30.45
C ALA A 48 -1.67 21.52 -31.72
N TYR A 49 -2.68 20.65 -31.84
CA TYR A 49 -3.63 20.71 -32.96
C TYR A 49 -4.40 22.02 -33.01
N THR A 50 -4.90 22.51 -31.88
CA THR A 50 -5.61 23.81 -31.82
C THR A 50 -4.72 24.95 -32.22
N TYR A 51 -3.45 24.92 -31.84
CA TYR A 51 -2.48 25.96 -32.20
C TYR A 51 -2.11 25.93 -33.68
N TYR A 52 -1.81 24.75 -34.26
CA TYR A 52 -1.31 24.67 -35.62
C TYR A 52 -2.40 24.65 -36.69
N VAL A 53 -3.60 24.10 -36.38
CA VAL A 53 -4.64 23.85 -37.38
C VAL A 53 -5.85 24.76 -37.21
N LYS A 54 -6.22 25.05 -35.95
CA LYS A 54 -7.47 25.76 -35.61
C LYS A 54 -7.23 27.11 -34.93
N TYR A 55 -6.05 27.70 -35.15
CA TYR A 55 -5.66 28.95 -34.50
C TYR A 55 -6.68 30.04 -34.70
N ASP A 56 -7.06 30.32 -35.97
CA ASP A 56 -7.97 31.44 -36.34
C ASP A 56 -9.40 31.22 -35.84
N GLU A 57 -9.83 29.95 -35.68
CA GLU A 57 -11.18 29.64 -35.26
C GLU A 57 -11.34 29.61 -33.73
N TRP A 58 -10.37 29.00 -33.04
CA TRP A 58 -10.50 28.62 -31.62
C TRP A 58 -9.64 29.46 -30.68
N VAL A 59 -8.46 29.82 -31.09
CA VAL A 59 -7.49 30.51 -30.23
C VAL A 59 -7.55 32.02 -30.42
N LYS A 60 -7.44 32.50 -31.66
CA LYS A 60 -7.58 33.88 -32.09
C LYS A 60 -6.51 34.88 -31.58
N SER A 61 -5.73 34.54 -30.56
CA SER A 61 -4.65 35.39 -30.06
C SER A 61 -3.56 34.59 -29.36
N GLU A 62 -2.34 35.15 -29.33
CA GLU A 62 -1.19 34.51 -28.65
C GLU A 62 -1.34 34.47 -27.13
N GLU A 63 -2.04 35.46 -26.55
CA GLU A 63 -2.30 35.51 -25.12
C GLU A 63 -3.12 34.27 -24.66
N TRP A 64 -4.15 33.86 -25.42
CA TRP A 64 -4.92 32.69 -25.12
C TRP A 64 -4.10 31.39 -25.26
N THR A 65 -3.21 31.31 -26.23
CA THR A 65 -2.26 30.19 -26.37
C THR A 65 -1.40 30.07 -25.14
N PHE A 66 -0.86 31.18 -24.65
CA PHE A 66 -0.07 31.21 -23.42
C PHE A 66 -0.89 30.75 -22.21
N VAL A 67 -2.10 31.28 -22.05
CA VAL A 67 -3.00 30.92 -20.94
C VAL A 67 -3.34 29.43 -20.94
N TYR A 68 -3.69 28.87 -22.11
CA TYR A 68 -4.00 27.44 -22.22
C TYR A 68 -2.78 26.57 -21.94
N THR A 69 -1.62 26.95 -22.46
CA THR A 69 -0.37 26.21 -22.24
C THR A 69 0.03 26.25 -20.77
N ALA A 70 0.06 27.43 -20.16
CA ALA A 70 0.39 27.59 -18.75
C ALA A 70 -0.62 26.85 -17.85
N GLY A 71 -1.92 26.94 -18.14
CA GLY A 71 -2.97 26.24 -17.43
C GLY A 71 -2.80 24.73 -17.51
N LEU A 72 -2.52 24.19 -18.70
CA LEU A 72 -2.32 22.75 -18.89
C LEU A 72 -1.07 22.23 -18.17
N LEU A 73 0.05 22.95 -18.26
CA LEU A 73 1.28 22.61 -17.54
C LEU A 73 1.06 22.64 -16.02
N THR A 74 0.38 23.68 -15.52
CA THR A 74 0.07 23.82 -14.10
C THR A 74 -0.84 22.69 -13.64
N ALA A 75 -1.89 22.35 -14.38
CA ALA A 75 -2.79 21.25 -14.05
C ALA A 75 -2.06 19.91 -14.02
N HIS A 76 -1.15 19.66 -14.98
CA HIS A 76 -0.32 18.46 -15.00
C HIS A 76 0.59 18.40 -13.77
N ALA A 77 1.30 19.48 -13.47
CA ALA A 77 2.19 19.57 -12.30
C ALA A 77 1.43 19.34 -11.00
N LEU A 78 0.25 19.96 -10.82
CA LEU A 78 -0.59 19.78 -9.64
C LEU A 78 -1.12 18.35 -9.51
N THR A 79 -1.52 17.72 -10.62
CA THR A 79 -1.99 16.33 -10.62
C THR A 79 -0.87 15.37 -10.19
N TYR A 80 0.36 15.59 -10.70
CA TYR A 80 1.53 14.82 -10.26
C TYR A 80 1.86 15.09 -8.79
N LEU A 81 1.88 16.35 -8.37
CA LEU A 81 2.20 16.75 -7.01
C LEU A 81 1.20 16.21 -5.97
N ALA A 82 -0.07 16.06 -6.35
CA ALA A 82 -1.08 15.46 -5.49
C ALA A 82 -0.70 14.03 -5.05
N THR A 83 0.05 13.28 -5.85
CA THR A 83 0.55 11.93 -5.48
C THR A 83 1.58 11.96 -4.37
N HIS A 84 2.24 13.09 -4.14
CA HIS A 84 3.21 13.28 -3.07
C HIS A 84 2.58 13.83 -1.79
N TRP A 85 1.48 14.58 -1.92
CA TRP A 85 0.80 15.16 -0.75
C TRP A 85 -0.17 14.20 -0.07
N SER A 86 -0.68 13.21 -0.80
CA SER A 86 -1.67 12.29 -0.26
C SER A 86 -1.44 10.86 -0.75
N VAL A 87 -1.29 9.94 0.20
CA VAL A 87 -1.21 8.51 -0.10
C VAL A 87 -2.46 7.99 -0.79
N GLN A 88 -3.62 8.53 -0.45
CA GLN A 88 -4.89 8.19 -1.08
C GLN A 88 -4.91 8.63 -2.55
N ALA A 89 -4.44 9.86 -2.84
CA ALA A 89 -4.29 10.33 -4.20
C ALA A 89 -3.27 9.50 -4.98
N LYS A 90 -2.15 9.14 -4.35
CA LYS A 90 -1.16 8.24 -4.94
C LYS A 90 -1.79 6.89 -5.29
N ALA A 91 -2.50 6.25 -4.36
CA ALA A 91 -3.16 4.98 -4.59
C ALA A 91 -4.19 5.06 -5.73
N LEU A 92 -5.04 6.12 -5.74
CA LEU A 92 -6.05 6.34 -6.76
C LEU A 92 -5.44 6.58 -8.15
N PHE A 93 -4.34 7.35 -8.24
CA PHE A 93 -3.77 7.79 -9.51
C PHE A 93 -2.82 6.77 -10.13
N THR A 94 -2.20 5.89 -9.33
CA THR A 94 -1.15 4.96 -9.79
C THR A 94 -1.53 3.50 -9.73
N SER A 95 -2.66 3.17 -9.11
CA SER A 95 -3.04 1.78 -8.87
C SER A 95 -4.54 1.56 -8.95
N THR A 96 -4.92 0.30 -9.15
CA THR A 96 -6.32 -0.13 -9.15
C THR A 96 -6.58 -0.93 -7.88
N SER A 97 -7.69 -0.62 -7.19
CA SER A 97 -8.13 -1.38 -6.03
C SER A 97 -8.52 -2.80 -6.43
N VAL A 98 -8.12 -3.79 -5.64
CA VAL A 98 -8.44 -5.20 -5.82
C VAL A 98 -8.97 -5.79 -4.52
N ASP A 99 -9.89 -6.75 -4.64
CA ASP A 99 -10.49 -7.42 -3.48
C ASP A 99 -9.70 -8.67 -3.07
N ALA A 100 -8.99 -9.26 -4.00
CA ALA A 100 -8.25 -10.50 -3.79
C ALA A 100 -6.78 -10.19 -3.43
N VAL A 101 -6.30 -10.76 -2.31
CA VAL A 101 -4.93 -10.54 -1.82
C VAL A 101 -3.88 -11.10 -2.77
N ASP A 102 -4.20 -12.18 -3.46
CA ASP A 102 -3.35 -12.85 -4.46
C ASP A 102 -3.10 -11.99 -5.72
N MET A 103 -4.00 -11.03 -5.99
CA MET A 103 -3.87 -10.08 -7.10
C MET A 103 -3.25 -8.75 -6.69
N ALA A 104 -3.02 -8.54 -5.38
CA ALA A 104 -2.49 -7.31 -4.85
C ALA A 104 -0.97 -7.28 -4.89
N ASP A 105 -0.41 -6.16 -5.36
CA ASP A 105 1.02 -5.88 -5.32
C ASP A 105 1.39 -4.96 -4.15
N TYR A 106 0.44 -4.10 -3.77
CA TYR A 106 0.62 -3.07 -2.75
C TYR A 106 -0.54 -3.03 -1.76
N VAL A 107 -0.22 -2.53 -0.60
CA VAL A 107 -1.16 -2.26 0.48
C VAL A 107 -1.10 -0.77 0.79
N CYS A 108 -2.22 -0.08 0.72
CA CYS A 108 -2.32 1.29 1.18
C CYS A 108 -2.81 1.28 2.63
N VAL A 109 -1.94 1.72 3.52
CA VAL A 109 -2.17 1.79 4.97
C VAL A 109 -2.53 3.21 5.35
N LEU A 110 -3.64 3.38 6.05
CA LEU A 110 -4.05 4.65 6.64
C LEU A 110 -4.06 4.50 8.15
N PRO A 111 -3.19 5.20 8.89
CA PRO A 111 -3.18 5.17 10.34
C PRO A 111 -4.35 5.96 10.93
N HIS A 112 -4.60 5.75 12.22
CA HIS A 112 -5.44 6.66 13.00
C HIS A 112 -4.81 8.06 13.09
N PRO A 113 -5.61 9.12 13.27
CA PRO A 113 -5.10 10.47 13.46
C PRO A 113 -4.02 10.50 14.54
N HIS A 114 -2.92 11.21 14.29
CA HIS A 114 -1.76 11.36 15.17
C HIS A 114 -0.91 10.08 15.42
N LYS A 115 -1.18 8.97 14.75
CA LYS A 115 -0.42 7.71 14.91
C LYS A 115 0.53 7.39 13.74
N GLY A 116 0.82 8.37 12.91
CA GLY A 116 1.77 8.21 11.80
C GLY A 116 1.23 8.75 10.49
N GLU A 117 2.00 8.54 9.44
CA GLU A 117 1.64 8.94 8.09
C GLU A 117 1.12 7.74 7.30
N GLY A 118 0.15 8.00 6.40
CA GLY A 118 -0.33 6.97 5.50
C GLY A 118 0.78 6.57 4.52
N GLU A 119 0.87 5.30 4.20
CA GLU A 119 1.92 4.78 3.35
C GLU A 119 1.40 3.72 2.38
N MET A 120 2.00 3.68 1.18
CA MET A 120 1.74 2.64 0.19
C MET A 120 2.91 1.66 0.20
N LEU A 121 2.68 0.50 0.79
CA LEU A 121 3.67 -0.53 1.06
C LEU A 121 3.57 -1.69 0.08
N ARG A 122 4.69 -2.30 -0.22
CA ARG A 122 4.71 -3.51 -1.04
C ARG A 122 4.24 -4.71 -0.23
N LEU A 123 3.28 -5.46 -0.78
CA LEU A 123 2.84 -6.71 -0.20
C LEU A 123 3.88 -7.81 -0.49
N SER A 124 4.43 -8.39 0.57
CA SER A 124 5.35 -9.53 0.47
C SER A 124 4.55 -10.83 0.44
N ARG A 125 4.84 -11.66 -0.55
CA ARG A 125 4.24 -12.99 -0.71
C ARG A 125 5.31 -14.05 -0.51
N VAL A 126 5.13 -14.91 0.49
CA VAL A 126 6.00 -16.07 0.73
C VAL A 126 5.25 -17.33 0.35
N ARG A 127 5.70 -17.97 -0.73
CA ARG A 127 5.12 -19.23 -1.20
C ARG A 127 5.61 -20.37 -0.33
N ARG A 128 4.69 -21.18 0.22
CA ARG A 128 4.99 -22.40 0.97
C ARG A 128 4.63 -23.62 0.14
N GLU A 129 5.55 -24.58 0.02
CA GLU A 129 5.36 -25.80 -0.79
C GLU A 129 4.22 -26.71 -0.33
N LYS A 130 3.83 -26.65 0.95
CA LYS A 130 2.81 -27.52 1.55
C LYS A 130 1.68 -26.78 2.28
N GLU A 131 1.74 -25.45 2.33
CA GLU A 131 0.77 -24.63 3.04
C GLU A 131 0.31 -23.47 2.13
N ARG A 132 -0.71 -22.74 2.58
CA ARG A 132 -1.20 -21.54 1.88
C ARG A 132 -0.11 -20.46 1.83
N ASP A 133 -0.11 -19.68 0.77
CA ASP A 133 0.79 -18.52 0.62
C ASP A 133 0.60 -17.57 1.81
N GLU A 134 1.70 -17.13 2.37
CA GLU A 134 1.73 -16.17 3.47
C GLU A 134 1.91 -14.77 2.89
N TYR A 135 1.00 -13.87 3.23
CA TYR A 135 1.04 -12.46 2.83
C TYR A 135 1.40 -11.61 4.03
N SER A 136 2.36 -10.70 3.85
CA SER A 136 2.81 -9.80 4.93
C SER A 136 3.26 -8.45 4.37
N PHE A 137 3.16 -7.43 5.21
CA PHE A 137 3.75 -6.12 4.98
C PHE A 137 4.37 -5.59 6.26
N VAL A 138 5.27 -4.61 6.14
CA VAL A 138 5.91 -3.96 7.29
C VAL A 138 5.48 -2.50 7.30
N TYR A 139 4.95 -2.05 8.43
CA TYR A 139 4.56 -0.66 8.64
C TYR A 139 5.11 -0.18 9.99
N GLN A 140 5.82 0.95 10.00
CA GLN A 140 6.47 1.52 11.20
C GLN A 140 7.29 0.50 12.00
N ALA A 141 8.12 -0.29 11.29
CA ALA A 141 8.94 -1.39 11.82
C ALA A 141 8.16 -2.62 12.35
N ASP A 142 6.83 -2.58 12.39
CA ASP A 142 6.01 -3.73 12.74
C ASP A 142 5.62 -4.54 11.52
N LYS A 143 5.71 -5.86 11.66
CA LYS A 143 5.29 -6.82 10.63
C LYS A 143 3.84 -7.22 10.85
N TYR A 144 3.04 -7.08 9.80
CA TYR A 144 1.65 -7.53 9.75
C TYR A 144 1.53 -8.73 8.82
N VAL A 145 0.89 -9.78 9.30
CA VAL A 145 0.68 -11.03 8.54
C VAL A 145 -0.80 -11.29 8.39
N LEU A 146 -1.21 -11.74 7.20
CA LEU A 146 -2.58 -12.11 6.94
C LEU A 146 -2.91 -13.42 7.69
N ALA A 147 -3.77 -13.32 8.69
CA ALA A 147 -4.26 -14.46 9.44
C ALA A 147 -5.48 -15.06 8.75
N PHE A 148 -5.43 -16.37 8.53
CA PHE A 148 -6.59 -17.14 8.14
C PHE A 148 -7.24 -17.70 9.42
N PRO A 149 -8.57 -17.69 9.56
CA PRO A 149 -9.24 -18.08 10.80
C PRO A 149 -9.02 -19.54 11.23
N ASP A 150 -8.38 -20.36 10.41
CA ASP A 150 -8.27 -21.82 10.66
C ASP A 150 -7.02 -22.28 11.44
N SER A 151 -6.14 -21.38 11.93
CA SER A 151 -4.89 -21.87 12.52
C SER A 151 -4.94 -22.17 14.02
N GLN A 152 -6.05 -21.99 14.73
CA GLN A 152 -6.14 -22.29 16.17
C GLN A 152 -7.52 -22.73 16.68
N ALA A 153 -8.47 -23.15 15.84
CA ALA A 153 -9.73 -23.74 16.34
C ALA A 153 -9.75 -25.25 16.10
N PRO A 154 -10.10 -26.09 17.11
CA PRO A 154 -10.33 -27.51 16.89
C PRO A 154 -11.51 -27.70 15.93
N PRO A 155 -11.52 -28.79 15.12
CA PRO A 155 -12.56 -29.02 14.12
C PRO A 155 -13.85 -29.46 14.78
N THR A 156 -14.69 -28.54 15.19
CA THR A 156 -16.05 -28.88 15.62
C THR A 156 -17.02 -27.86 15.03
N SER A 157 -17.93 -28.40 14.23
CA SER A 157 -19.09 -27.80 13.59
C SER A 157 -18.95 -27.33 12.13
N ILE A 158 -19.43 -28.20 11.28
CA ILE A 158 -19.89 -27.97 9.92
C ILE A 158 -21.08 -27.01 10.00
N THR A 159 -20.88 -25.76 9.54
CA THR A 159 -22.02 -24.88 9.28
C THR A 159 -21.72 -24.04 8.02
N SER A 160 -22.53 -24.31 7.00
CA SER A 160 -22.94 -23.53 5.83
C SER A 160 -22.00 -22.51 5.20
N SER A 161 -21.81 -22.73 3.94
CA SER A 161 -21.05 -22.09 2.86
C SER A 161 -21.43 -20.66 2.50
N SER A 162 -21.45 -19.70 3.41
CA SER A 162 -21.64 -18.27 3.10
C SER A 162 -20.73 -17.32 3.85
N ASP A 163 -19.79 -17.81 4.65
CA ASP A 163 -18.80 -16.94 5.28
C ASP A 163 -17.67 -16.66 4.30
N ILE A 164 -17.72 -15.49 3.67
CA ILE A 164 -16.54 -14.77 3.20
C ILE A 164 -15.78 -14.43 4.50
N ARG A 165 -14.99 -15.40 4.97
CA ARG A 165 -14.20 -15.33 6.19
C ARG A 165 -13.34 -14.08 6.10
N GLU A 166 -13.57 -13.17 6.98
CA GLU A 166 -12.93 -11.87 7.10
C GLU A 166 -11.42 -12.08 7.22
N ARG A 167 -10.72 -11.88 6.11
CA ARG A 167 -9.26 -11.95 6.07
C ARG A 167 -8.75 -10.76 6.86
N THR A 168 -8.08 -11.01 7.98
CA THR A 168 -7.63 -9.97 8.90
C THR A 168 -6.11 -9.98 8.96
N PHE A 169 -5.50 -8.81 8.75
CA PHE A 169 -4.09 -8.62 9.05
C PHE A 169 -3.90 -8.47 10.56
N ARG A 170 -2.94 -9.23 11.11
CA ARG A 170 -2.57 -9.17 12.51
C ARG A 170 -1.12 -8.78 12.66
N ARG A 171 -0.83 -7.90 13.62
CA ARG A 171 0.54 -7.57 14.02
C ARG A 171 1.22 -8.82 14.57
N VAL A 172 2.43 -9.08 14.13
CA VAL A 172 3.27 -10.13 14.71
C VAL A 172 3.78 -9.60 16.04
N MET A 173 3.28 -10.20 17.13
CA MET A 173 3.81 -9.88 18.44
C MET A 173 5.14 -10.62 18.63
N TYR A 174 6.16 -9.88 19.02
CA TYR A 174 7.41 -10.48 19.46
C TYR A 174 7.15 -11.28 20.74
N PRO A 175 7.87 -12.41 20.95
CA PRO A 175 7.70 -13.17 22.16
C PRO A 175 7.90 -12.29 23.39
N PRO A 176 7.07 -12.42 24.43
CA PRO A 176 7.17 -11.61 25.65
C PRO A 176 8.35 -12.08 26.51
N ASP A 177 9.56 -11.92 25.99
CA ASP A 177 10.79 -12.27 26.73
C ASP A 177 11.06 -11.30 27.90
N ALA A 178 10.27 -10.22 27.99
CA ALA A 178 10.39 -9.20 29.04
C ALA A 178 10.16 -9.75 30.46
N HIS A 179 9.56 -10.92 30.60
CA HIS A 179 9.29 -11.57 31.89
C HIS A 179 10.08 -12.86 32.09
N MET A 180 11.03 -13.16 31.22
CA MET A 180 11.89 -14.35 31.37
C MET A 180 12.81 -14.16 32.58
N PRO A 181 12.83 -15.07 33.57
CA PRO A 181 13.76 -15.00 34.68
C PRO A 181 15.19 -14.98 34.15
N ILE A 182 16.07 -14.19 34.76
CA ILE A 182 17.48 -14.07 34.35
C ILE A 182 18.18 -15.43 34.33
N GLY A 183 17.81 -16.35 35.26
CA GLY A 183 18.30 -17.71 35.28
C GLY A 183 18.04 -18.49 33.98
N ASP A 184 16.83 -18.38 33.43
CA ASP A 184 16.46 -19.08 32.21
C ASP A 184 17.21 -18.49 30.98
N VAL A 185 17.51 -17.20 30.99
CA VAL A 185 18.33 -16.55 29.95
C VAL A 185 19.78 -17.04 30.02
N GLN A 186 20.37 -17.23 31.23
CA GLN A 186 21.73 -17.72 31.40
C GLN A 186 21.86 -19.18 30.98
N GLU A 187 20.84 -20.00 31.20
CA GLU A 187 20.81 -21.41 30.79
C GLU A 187 20.42 -21.62 29.33
N CYS A 188 20.00 -20.55 28.63
CA CYS A 188 19.56 -20.63 27.26
C CYS A 188 20.73 -20.93 26.32
N LYS A 189 20.78 -22.16 25.78
CA LYS A 189 21.80 -22.59 24.80
C LYS A 189 21.57 -22.05 23.38
N GLY A 190 20.69 -21.08 23.23
CA GLY A 190 20.27 -20.54 21.93
C GLY A 190 19.24 -21.42 21.20
N LEU A 191 18.76 -20.94 20.08
CA LEU A 191 17.78 -21.64 19.26
C LEU A 191 18.46 -22.70 18.38
N LYS A 192 17.90 -23.90 18.32
CA LYS A 192 18.30 -24.92 17.33
C LYS A 192 18.07 -24.37 15.92
N ALA A 193 18.84 -24.86 14.93
CA ALA A 193 18.81 -24.36 13.55
C ALA A 193 17.40 -24.26 12.95
N ASP A 194 16.55 -25.27 13.18
CA ASP A 194 15.16 -25.29 12.69
C ASP A 194 14.28 -24.20 13.35
N LYS A 195 14.43 -24.05 14.68
CA LYS A 195 13.73 -23.00 15.43
C LYS A 195 14.24 -21.61 15.05
N LEU A 196 15.55 -21.46 14.82
CA LEU A 196 16.15 -20.22 14.36
C LEU A 196 15.65 -19.84 12.96
N ALA A 197 15.60 -20.80 12.03
CA ALA A 197 15.07 -20.58 10.69
C ALA A 197 13.60 -20.16 10.73
N ARG A 198 12.80 -20.78 11.62
CA ARG A 198 11.40 -20.42 11.84
C ARG A 198 11.25 -19.02 12.44
N ALA A 199 12.03 -18.70 13.48
CA ALA A 199 12.03 -17.39 14.12
C ALA A 199 12.43 -16.29 13.13
N LYS A 200 13.52 -16.49 12.38
CA LYS A 200 13.97 -15.56 11.34
C LYS A 200 12.93 -15.33 10.25
N ARG A 201 12.12 -16.33 9.93
CA ARG A 201 11.01 -16.20 8.96
C ARG A 201 9.86 -15.39 9.53
N ILE A 202 9.48 -15.61 10.79
CA ILE A 202 8.37 -14.93 11.44
C ILE A 202 8.74 -13.48 11.78
N TYR A 203 9.88 -13.28 12.44
CA TYR A 203 10.28 -11.99 13.00
C TYR A 203 11.21 -11.19 12.09
N GLY A 204 11.79 -11.81 11.06
CA GLY A 204 12.79 -11.20 10.20
C GLY A 204 14.21 -11.38 10.71
N GLY A 205 15.16 -10.73 10.03
CA GLY A 205 16.56 -10.65 10.49
C GLY A 205 16.69 -9.56 11.55
N ASN A 206 17.63 -9.75 12.50
CA ASN A 206 18.00 -8.70 13.46
C ASN A 206 19.00 -7.72 12.79
N ALA A 207 18.57 -7.11 11.69
CA ALA A 207 19.34 -6.10 10.97
C ALA A 207 18.48 -4.87 10.78
N LEU A 208 18.97 -3.73 11.25
CA LEU A 208 18.37 -2.43 11.00
C LEU A 208 18.98 -1.89 9.71
N ASP A 209 18.20 -1.92 8.64
CA ASP A 209 18.57 -1.31 7.37
C ASP A 209 18.19 0.16 7.43
N ILE A 210 19.17 1.04 7.64
CA ILE A 210 18.96 2.48 7.67
C ILE A 210 19.11 2.97 6.23
N PRO A 211 18.02 3.36 5.54
CA PRO A 211 18.12 3.90 4.20
C PRO A 211 18.88 5.24 4.25
N VAL A 212 20.07 5.26 3.64
CA VAL A 212 20.81 6.51 3.45
C VAL A 212 20.20 7.20 2.23
N PRO A 213 19.57 8.39 2.39
CA PRO A 213 19.01 9.12 1.27
C PRO A 213 20.13 9.48 0.30
N ARG A 214 19.92 9.22 -0.98
CA ARG A 214 20.84 9.66 -2.02
C ARG A 214 20.71 11.17 -2.18
N PHE A 215 21.79 11.84 -2.59
CA PHE A 215 21.83 13.29 -2.80
C PHE A 215 20.71 13.83 -3.74
N MET A 216 20.21 12.96 -4.62
CA MET A 216 19.09 13.30 -5.54
C MET A 216 17.68 13.06 -4.94
N ASP A 217 17.57 12.53 -3.74
CA ASP A 217 16.30 12.26 -3.06
C ASP A 217 15.92 13.41 -2.09
N LEU A 218 16.76 14.45 -2.04
CA LEU A 218 16.55 15.72 -1.36
C LEU A 218 16.07 16.77 -2.36
#